data_6c63e6c18f5a26e7cb225963de353cd5
#
_entry.id   6c63e6c18f5a26e7cb225963de353cd5
#
_cell.length_a   1.000
_cell.length_b   1.000
_cell.length_c   1.000
_cell.angle_alpha   90.00
_cell.angle_beta   90.00
_cell.angle_gamma   90.00
#
_symmetry.space_group_name_H-M   'P 1'
#
loop_
_entity.id
_entity.type
_entity.pdbx_description
1 polymer ?
#
loop_
_entity_poly.entity_id
_entity_poly.type
_entity_poly.pdbx_seq_one_letter_code
_entity_poly.pdbx_strand_id
1 'polypeptide(L)'
;MAGRGAGKTRTAAEWLAWEAITKPNTRWAIVAPTYGDARDTCVEGESGVLAILRRYKVLKDWNRSLGEIMLTNGSQMKLFSADKPDRFRGPQHHGAWCDELAAYRYSDAWDQLQFGMRLGDKPRIVVTTTPRPTALIRSLAGRNDGSVAITRGSTFDNAKNLAPSALLELEARYSGTRLGRQELFGEILEDVEGALWTRGLIERSRLQTAPALARIVVSIDPAISVTKDSDETGIVVVGSDAQGHGYVLGDYSFKGSPLDWASKAVSVFDEWKADSILVEVNQGGDMVSAVLRQIRLGLPIREVRAHVGKRLRAEPVAAMYEQGRIHHIGEFAKLEDQMTVWTPDDPDSPDRIDAMVQGFQDLLGTQNVMNYFNAIANFCPACNLPNPKSSPVCLKCGSAIITPAVG
;
A
#
# COMPACT_ATOMS: atom_id res chain seq x y z
N MET A 1 -13.04 12.53 5.90
CA MET A 1 -12.20 11.65 5.05
C MET A 1 -12.13 12.24 3.66
N ALA A 2 -10.96 12.36 3.05
CA ALA A 2 -10.86 12.93 1.70
C ALA A 2 -9.54 12.54 1.02
N GLY A 3 -9.48 12.72 -0.31
CA GLY A 3 -8.29 12.49 -1.12
C GLY A 3 -7.10 13.37 -0.74
N ARG A 4 -5.92 13.07 -1.27
CA ARG A 4 -4.71 13.90 -1.10
C ARG A 4 -4.93 15.29 -1.69
N GLY A 5 -4.45 16.33 -1.02
CA GLY A 5 -4.63 17.71 -1.50
C GLY A 5 -6.05 18.28 -1.38
N ALA A 6 -7.03 17.53 -0.87
CA ALA A 6 -8.42 17.98 -0.69
C ALA A 6 -8.61 19.07 0.38
N GLY A 7 -7.54 19.54 1.03
CA GLY A 7 -7.61 20.59 2.05
C GLY A 7 -7.93 20.10 3.47
N LYS A 8 -7.80 18.80 3.76
CA LYS A 8 -8.08 18.19 5.08
C LYS A 8 -7.41 18.91 6.23
N THR A 9 -6.08 19.06 6.17
CA THR A 9 -5.26 19.71 7.20
C THR A 9 -5.71 21.14 7.45
N ARG A 10 -5.94 21.92 6.37
CA ARG A 10 -6.42 23.30 6.49
C ARG A 10 -7.79 23.38 7.15
N THR A 11 -8.73 22.51 6.76
CA THR A 11 -10.09 22.51 7.34
C THR A 11 -10.05 22.23 8.84
N ALA A 12 -9.26 21.25 9.28
CA ALA A 12 -9.15 20.93 10.69
C ALA A 12 -8.41 22.01 11.49
N ALA A 13 -7.37 22.61 10.91
CA ALA A 13 -6.65 23.72 11.52
C ALA A 13 -7.55 24.95 11.71
N GLU A 14 -8.38 25.30 10.73
CA GLU A 14 -9.37 26.38 10.84
C GLU A 14 -10.42 26.06 11.93
N TRP A 15 -10.94 24.85 11.95
CA TRP A 15 -11.89 24.43 12.99
C TRP A 15 -11.28 24.54 14.39
N LEU A 16 -10.08 24.02 14.58
CA LEU A 16 -9.40 24.02 15.88
C LEU A 16 -9.07 25.45 16.33
N ALA A 17 -8.57 26.29 15.41
CA ALA A 17 -8.30 27.70 15.69
C ALA A 17 -9.57 28.45 16.06
N TRP A 18 -10.66 28.25 15.31
CA TRP A 18 -11.95 28.88 15.60
C TRP A 18 -12.49 28.50 16.99
N GLU A 19 -12.48 27.24 17.32
CA GLU A 19 -12.93 26.73 18.63
C GLU A 19 -12.10 27.34 19.77
N ALA A 20 -10.78 27.38 19.64
CA ALA A 20 -9.90 27.92 20.65
C ALA A 20 -9.96 29.46 20.78
N ILE A 21 -10.21 30.18 19.69
CA ILE A 21 -10.35 31.65 19.67
C ILE A 21 -11.69 32.06 20.34
N THR A 22 -12.76 31.35 20.00
CA THR A 22 -14.10 31.72 20.46
C THR A 22 -14.42 31.23 21.88
N LYS A 23 -13.64 30.28 22.40
CA LYS A 23 -13.82 29.70 23.74
C LYS A 23 -12.57 29.96 24.59
N PRO A 24 -12.54 31.00 25.44
CA PRO A 24 -11.36 31.33 26.24
C PRO A 24 -11.07 30.24 27.29
N ASN A 25 -9.80 30.15 27.70
CA ASN A 25 -9.30 29.24 28.73
C ASN A 25 -9.54 27.75 28.43
N THR A 26 -9.58 27.38 27.17
CA THR A 26 -9.80 25.99 26.74
C THR A 26 -8.48 25.26 26.41
N ARG A 27 -8.51 23.92 26.44
CA ARG A 27 -7.37 23.03 26.16
C ARG A 27 -7.68 22.13 25.00
N TRP A 28 -6.76 22.09 24.03
CA TRP A 28 -6.92 21.36 22.78
C TRP A 28 -5.74 20.45 22.52
N ALA A 29 -5.98 19.26 21.95
CA ALA A 29 -4.93 18.35 21.51
C ALA A 29 -4.79 18.41 19.98
N ILE A 30 -3.55 18.38 19.49
CA ILE A 30 -3.20 18.16 18.10
C ILE A 30 -2.43 16.84 18.07
N VAL A 31 -2.97 15.85 17.37
CA VAL A 31 -2.43 14.49 17.32
C VAL A 31 -2.12 14.14 15.88
N ALA A 32 -0.92 13.64 15.62
CA ALA A 32 -0.52 13.14 14.30
C ALA A 32 0.24 11.81 14.46
N PRO A 33 0.52 11.07 13.38
CA PRO A 33 1.25 9.81 13.45
C PRO A 33 2.56 9.94 14.21
N THR A 34 3.37 10.94 13.87
CA THR A 34 4.63 11.25 14.56
C THR A 34 4.59 12.66 15.15
N TYR A 35 5.52 12.94 16.06
CA TYR A 35 5.67 14.31 16.61
C TYR A 35 6.15 15.31 15.54
N GLY A 36 6.95 14.83 14.58
CA GLY A 36 7.37 15.64 13.42
C GLY A 36 6.16 16.06 12.59
N ASP A 37 5.26 15.14 12.27
CA ASP A 37 4.04 15.45 11.50
C ASP A 37 3.16 16.47 12.24
N ALA A 38 2.96 16.28 13.55
CA ALA A 38 2.18 17.21 14.35
C ALA A 38 2.77 18.62 14.31
N ARG A 39 4.11 18.74 14.44
CA ARG A 39 4.82 20.02 14.45
C ARG A 39 4.90 20.63 13.05
N ASP A 40 5.46 19.91 12.10
CA ASP A 40 5.87 20.48 10.80
C ASP A 40 4.69 20.63 9.84
N THR A 41 3.68 19.72 9.94
CA THR A 41 2.48 19.77 9.09
C THR A 41 1.31 20.48 9.77
N CYS A 42 0.91 20.00 10.96
CA CYS A 42 -0.32 20.50 11.59
C CYS A 42 -0.14 21.88 12.22
N VAL A 43 1.08 22.25 12.67
CA VAL A 43 1.33 23.49 13.37
C VAL A 43 2.07 24.51 12.52
N GLU A 44 3.28 24.19 12.06
CA GLU A 44 4.20 25.14 11.38
C GLU A 44 3.96 25.20 9.85
N GLY A 45 3.31 24.20 9.24
CA GLY A 45 3.02 24.15 7.81
C GLY A 45 2.14 25.32 7.32
N GLU A 46 2.15 25.58 6.02
CA GLU A 46 1.35 26.66 5.40
C GLU A 46 -0.15 26.55 5.70
N SER A 47 -0.65 25.32 5.77
CA SER A 47 -2.04 24.99 6.14
C SER A 47 -2.23 24.80 7.64
N GLY A 48 -1.18 24.97 8.45
CA GLY A 48 -1.18 24.68 9.87
C GLY A 48 -1.79 25.77 10.73
N VAL A 49 -1.95 25.45 12.00
CA VAL A 49 -2.63 26.31 12.99
C VAL A 49 -1.92 27.65 13.19
N LEU A 50 -0.58 27.71 13.19
CA LEU A 50 0.16 28.96 13.41
C LEU A 50 -0.12 30.02 12.34
N ALA A 51 -0.28 29.61 11.08
CA ALA A 51 -0.61 30.53 10.00
C ALA A 51 -1.95 31.24 10.28
N ILE A 52 -2.91 30.52 10.83
CA ILE A 52 -4.24 31.04 11.17
C ILE A 52 -4.17 31.95 12.40
N LEU A 53 -3.56 31.47 13.49
CA LEU A 53 -3.46 32.25 14.74
C LEU A 53 -2.68 33.55 14.55
N ARG A 54 -1.64 33.57 13.72
CA ARG A 54 -0.88 34.78 13.36
C ARG A 54 -1.73 35.76 12.56
N ARG A 55 -2.51 35.25 11.59
CA ARG A 55 -3.43 36.08 10.78
C ARG A 55 -4.45 36.80 11.63
N TYR A 56 -4.98 36.16 12.65
CA TYR A 56 -5.97 36.74 13.58
C TYR A 56 -5.31 37.50 14.76
N LYS A 57 -3.96 37.51 14.84
CA LYS A 57 -3.18 38.19 15.89
C LYS A 57 -3.53 37.72 17.32
N VAL A 58 -3.85 36.43 17.46
CA VAL A 58 -4.24 35.83 18.76
C VAL A 58 -3.18 34.90 19.34
N LEU A 59 -2.09 34.63 18.62
CA LEU A 59 -0.96 33.87 19.10
C LEU A 59 -0.23 34.65 20.19
N LYS A 60 -0.12 34.12 21.42
CA LYS A 60 0.64 34.65 22.52
C LYS A 60 2.06 34.10 22.56
N ASP A 61 2.18 32.77 22.46
CA ASP A 61 3.46 32.06 22.51
C ASP A 61 3.39 30.73 21.74
N TRP A 62 4.51 30.30 21.21
CA TRP A 62 4.74 28.99 20.62
C TRP A 62 6.04 28.39 21.15
N ASN A 63 5.93 27.44 22.06
CA ASN A 63 7.07 26.67 22.55
C ASN A 63 7.27 25.40 21.73
N ARG A 64 8.19 25.46 20.78
CA ARG A 64 8.46 24.38 19.82
C ARG A 64 8.97 23.10 20.51
N SER A 65 9.75 23.24 21.57
CA SER A 65 10.35 22.12 22.30
C SER A 65 9.32 21.35 23.13
N LEU A 66 8.41 22.08 23.78
CA LEU A 66 7.34 21.48 24.58
C LEU A 66 6.12 21.10 23.73
N GLY A 67 6.02 21.58 22.50
CA GLY A 67 4.86 21.41 21.63
C GLY A 67 3.62 22.09 22.18
N GLU A 68 3.77 23.31 22.68
CA GLU A 68 2.68 24.05 23.33
C GLU A 68 2.46 25.40 22.67
N ILE A 69 1.22 25.65 22.29
CA ILE A 69 0.76 26.93 21.74
C ILE A 69 -0.13 27.59 22.78
N MET A 70 0.13 28.86 23.06
CA MET A 70 -0.66 29.69 23.98
C MET A 70 -1.36 30.79 23.19
N LEU A 71 -2.65 31.00 23.42
CA LEU A 71 -3.43 32.07 22.84
C LEU A 71 -3.59 33.22 23.82
N THR A 72 -3.83 34.44 23.32
CA THR A 72 -4.03 35.66 24.14
C THR A 72 -5.25 35.59 25.03
N ASN A 73 -6.24 34.74 24.70
CA ASN A 73 -7.44 34.51 25.51
C ASN A 73 -7.28 33.42 26.58
N GLY A 74 -6.05 32.92 26.82
CA GLY A 74 -5.75 31.87 27.80
C GLY A 74 -5.95 30.45 27.30
N SER A 75 -6.45 30.24 26.09
CA SER A 75 -6.57 28.90 25.50
C SER A 75 -5.21 28.32 25.11
N GLN A 76 -5.09 27.00 25.15
CA GLN A 76 -3.84 26.26 24.93
C GLN A 76 -4.07 25.12 23.95
N MET A 77 -3.08 24.85 23.09
CA MET A 77 -3.02 23.67 22.24
C MET A 77 -1.74 22.90 22.54
N LYS A 78 -1.82 21.58 22.64
CA LYS A 78 -0.67 20.71 22.90
C LYS A 78 -0.55 19.62 21.86
N LEU A 79 0.68 19.37 21.41
CA LEU A 79 1.02 18.37 20.41
C LEU A 79 1.24 17.01 21.06
N PHE A 80 0.77 15.97 20.36
CA PHE A 80 0.96 14.59 20.72
C PHE A 80 1.33 13.75 19.50
N SER A 81 2.10 12.70 19.72
CA SER A 81 2.42 11.68 18.72
C SER A 81 1.63 10.41 19.02
N ALA A 82 0.99 9.84 18.02
CA ALA A 82 0.31 8.55 18.16
C ALA A 82 1.27 7.38 18.41
N ASP A 83 2.57 7.53 18.07
CA ASP A 83 3.62 6.55 18.39
C ASP A 83 3.92 6.45 19.90
N LYS A 84 3.40 7.37 20.71
CA LYS A 84 3.63 7.42 22.18
C LYS A 84 2.32 7.50 22.93
N PRO A 85 1.51 6.42 22.95
CA PRO A 85 0.19 6.40 23.58
C PRO A 85 0.18 6.80 25.06
N ASP A 86 1.23 6.46 25.81
CA ASP A 86 1.32 6.78 27.24
C ASP A 86 1.34 8.29 27.53
N ARG A 87 1.69 9.14 26.56
CA ARG A 87 1.68 10.60 26.72
C ARG A 87 0.27 11.19 26.83
N PHE A 88 -0.76 10.45 26.42
CA PHE A 88 -2.17 10.86 26.55
C PHE A 88 -2.71 10.63 27.95
N ARG A 89 -2.01 9.86 28.79
CA ARG A 89 -2.44 9.63 30.17
C ARG A 89 -2.21 10.88 31.03
N GLY A 90 -3.30 11.38 31.62
CA GLY A 90 -3.29 12.56 32.51
C GLY A 90 -3.82 13.86 31.86
N PRO A 91 -3.36 14.31 30.69
CA PRO A 91 -3.90 15.50 30.06
C PRO A 91 -5.41 15.39 29.78
N GLN A 92 -6.11 16.55 29.95
CA GLN A 92 -7.55 16.64 29.68
C GLN A 92 -7.82 17.76 28.66
N HIS A 93 -8.79 17.53 27.78
CA HIS A 93 -9.05 18.38 26.63
C HIS A 93 -10.54 18.70 26.44
N HIS A 94 -10.83 19.89 25.92
CA HIS A 94 -12.15 20.31 25.43
C HIS A 94 -12.41 19.79 24.00
N GLY A 95 -11.35 19.49 23.27
CA GLY A 95 -11.42 18.92 21.95
C GLY A 95 -10.05 18.54 21.41
N ALA A 96 -10.06 17.83 20.29
CA ALA A 96 -8.84 17.38 19.64
C ALA A 96 -8.96 17.39 18.12
N TRP A 97 -7.83 17.57 17.46
CA TRP A 97 -7.65 17.27 16.05
C TRP A 97 -6.70 16.09 15.91
N CYS A 98 -7.17 15.01 15.27
CA CYS A 98 -6.39 13.84 14.91
C CYS A 98 -6.12 13.87 13.41
N ASP A 99 -4.88 14.16 13.01
CA ASP A 99 -4.48 14.16 11.61
C ASP A 99 -3.99 12.77 11.18
N GLU A 100 -4.37 12.36 9.97
CA GLU A 100 -4.05 11.08 9.34
C GLU A 100 -4.29 9.86 10.26
N LEU A 101 -5.47 9.80 10.91
CA LEU A 101 -5.84 8.75 11.87
C LEU A 101 -5.63 7.33 11.31
N ALA A 102 -5.88 7.11 10.01
CA ALA A 102 -5.67 5.81 9.37
C ALA A 102 -4.20 5.37 9.34
N ALA A 103 -3.26 6.28 9.57
CA ALA A 103 -1.82 6.02 9.61
C ALA A 103 -1.29 5.76 11.03
N TYR A 104 -2.12 5.81 12.07
CA TYR A 104 -1.68 5.54 13.44
C TYR A 104 -1.25 4.08 13.58
N ARG A 105 -0.02 3.90 14.06
CA ARG A 105 0.56 2.57 14.28
C ARG A 105 -0.14 1.80 15.42
N TYR A 106 -0.58 2.52 16.45
CA TYR A 106 -1.20 1.96 17.65
C TYR A 106 -2.60 2.53 17.84
N SER A 107 -3.61 1.67 17.93
CA SER A 107 -5.00 2.05 18.26
C SER A 107 -5.13 2.66 19.65
N ASP A 108 -4.25 2.26 20.58
CA ASP A 108 -4.22 2.73 21.94
C ASP A 108 -4.13 4.26 22.05
N ALA A 109 -3.45 4.93 21.10
CA ALA A 109 -3.38 6.39 21.07
C ALA A 109 -4.78 7.04 20.97
N TRP A 110 -5.66 6.44 20.15
CA TRP A 110 -7.04 6.87 20.02
C TRP A 110 -7.82 6.63 21.30
N ASP A 111 -7.72 5.45 21.91
CA ASP A 111 -8.45 5.10 23.12
C ASP A 111 -8.00 5.97 24.30
N GLN A 112 -6.70 6.18 24.48
CA GLN A 112 -6.16 7.05 25.54
C GLN A 112 -6.58 8.51 25.36
N LEU A 113 -6.62 9.02 24.11
CA LEU A 113 -7.15 10.36 23.82
C LEU A 113 -8.61 10.47 24.24
N GLN A 114 -9.44 9.48 23.92
CA GLN A 114 -10.86 9.45 24.29
C GLN A 114 -11.06 9.60 25.80
N PHE A 115 -10.24 8.91 26.62
CA PHE A 115 -10.26 9.06 28.06
C PHE A 115 -9.90 10.49 28.54
N GLY A 116 -9.12 11.22 27.76
CA GLY A 116 -8.75 12.62 28.03
C GLY A 116 -9.82 13.65 27.62
N MET A 117 -10.83 13.26 26.85
CA MET A 117 -11.89 14.14 26.35
C MET A 117 -12.96 14.39 27.41
N ARG A 118 -12.66 15.23 28.42
CA ARG A 118 -13.45 15.36 29.64
C ARG A 118 -13.77 16.80 30.05
N LEU A 119 -13.32 17.79 29.29
CA LEU A 119 -13.53 19.20 29.62
C LEU A 119 -14.65 19.81 28.77
N GLY A 120 -15.45 20.68 29.41
CA GLY A 120 -16.62 21.30 28.78
C GLY A 120 -17.82 20.37 28.61
N ASP A 121 -18.92 20.90 28.12
CA ASP A 121 -20.18 20.18 28.02
C ASP A 121 -20.22 19.15 26.88
N LYS A 122 -19.53 19.45 25.79
CA LYS A 122 -19.50 18.60 24.58
C LYS A 122 -18.10 18.58 23.96
N PRO A 123 -17.17 17.80 24.52
CA PRO A 123 -15.87 17.64 23.90
C PRO A 123 -15.99 16.98 22.53
N ARG A 124 -15.27 17.49 21.53
CA ARG A 124 -15.35 17.03 20.14
C ARG A 124 -13.97 16.71 19.57
N ILE A 125 -13.92 15.70 18.70
CA ILE A 125 -12.72 15.34 17.96
C ILE A 125 -13.00 15.54 16.48
N VAL A 126 -12.15 16.29 15.79
CA VAL A 126 -12.10 16.30 14.33
C VAL A 126 -11.00 15.35 13.88
N VAL A 127 -11.35 14.48 12.97
CA VAL A 127 -10.43 13.51 12.36
C VAL A 127 -10.23 13.86 10.90
N THR A 128 -9.00 14.03 10.50
CA THR A 128 -8.58 14.14 9.10
C THR A 128 -7.84 12.88 8.69
N THR A 129 -8.20 12.29 7.57
CA THR A 129 -7.49 11.10 7.06
C THR A 129 -7.78 10.86 5.59
N THR A 130 -6.78 10.39 4.86
CA THR A 130 -7.01 9.61 3.66
C THR A 130 -7.45 8.23 4.12
N PRO A 131 -8.63 7.75 3.72
CA PRO A 131 -9.19 6.53 4.31
C PRO A 131 -8.36 5.31 3.91
N ARG A 132 -8.03 4.50 4.92
CA ARG A 132 -7.51 3.13 4.78
C ARG A 132 -8.42 2.21 5.56
N PRO A 133 -8.65 0.97 5.11
CA PRO A 133 -9.59 0.04 5.76
C PRO A 133 -9.03 -0.55 7.06
N THR A 134 -8.52 0.30 7.98
CA THR A 134 -8.11 -0.14 9.32
C THR A 134 -9.33 -0.45 10.17
N ALA A 135 -9.18 -1.32 11.18
CA ALA A 135 -10.26 -1.67 12.10
C ALA A 135 -10.88 -0.42 12.75
N LEU A 136 -10.04 0.56 13.12
CA LEU A 136 -10.49 1.82 13.72
C LEU A 136 -11.33 2.64 12.73
N ILE A 137 -10.86 2.83 11.50
CA ILE A 137 -11.61 3.60 10.48
C ILE A 137 -12.94 2.92 10.15
N ARG A 138 -12.97 1.58 10.00
CA ARG A 138 -14.21 0.82 9.79
C ARG A 138 -15.18 0.97 10.95
N SER A 139 -14.70 0.85 12.19
CA SER A 139 -15.51 1.04 13.39
C SER A 139 -16.14 2.43 13.45
N LEU A 140 -15.36 3.48 13.16
CA LEU A 140 -15.87 4.85 13.14
C LEU A 140 -16.84 5.08 11.97
N ALA A 141 -16.52 4.55 10.78
CA ALA A 141 -17.35 4.70 9.59
C ALA A 141 -18.69 3.95 9.67
N GLY A 142 -18.73 2.85 10.44
CA GLY A 142 -19.94 2.05 10.65
C GLY A 142 -20.87 2.56 11.75
N ARG A 143 -20.50 3.63 12.48
CA ARG A 143 -21.37 4.17 13.54
C ARG A 143 -22.54 4.95 12.96
N ASN A 144 -23.76 4.50 13.29
CA ASN A 144 -25.01 5.10 12.85
C ASN A 144 -25.82 5.69 14.04
N ASP A 145 -25.20 5.86 15.20
CA ASP A 145 -25.81 6.35 16.43
C ASP A 145 -25.81 7.89 16.56
N GLY A 146 -25.37 8.59 15.50
CA GLY A 146 -25.24 10.05 15.51
C GLY A 146 -24.01 10.58 16.24
N SER A 147 -23.16 9.71 16.81
CA SER A 147 -21.92 10.12 17.48
C SER A 147 -20.82 10.49 16.51
N VAL A 148 -20.88 10.03 15.26
CA VAL A 148 -19.89 10.28 14.21
C VAL A 148 -20.57 10.87 12.98
N ALA A 149 -20.08 12.04 12.54
CA ALA A 149 -20.47 12.65 11.26
C ALA A 149 -19.30 12.49 10.28
N ILE A 150 -19.55 11.95 9.09
CA ILE A 150 -18.55 11.72 8.06
C ILE A 150 -18.81 12.64 6.88
N THR A 151 -17.82 13.48 6.58
CA THR A 151 -17.76 14.23 5.32
C THR A 151 -16.72 13.60 4.41
N ARG A 152 -17.00 13.59 3.10
CA ARG A 152 -16.09 13.09 2.06
C ARG A 152 -15.78 14.21 1.09
N GLY A 153 -14.58 14.19 0.54
CA GLY A 153 -14.15 15.13 -0.48
C GLY A 153 -13.09 14.50 -1.37
N SER A 154 -13.05 14.94 -2.61
CA SER A 154 -12.04 14.53 -3.58
C SER A 154 -10.88 15.53 -3.64
N THR A 155 -9.76 15.12 -4.19
CA THR A 155 -8.66 16.02 -4.58
C THR A 155 -9.15 17.13 -5.50
N PHE A 156 -10.09 16.81 -6.39
CA PHE A 156 -10.61 17.73 -7.40
C PHE A 156 -11.52 18.84 -6.81
N ASP A 157 -12.12 18.60 -5.64
CA ASP A 157 -12.90 19.63 -4.95
C ASP A 157 -12.02 20.83 -4.53
N ASN A 158 -10.72 20.60 -4.40
CA ASN A 158 -9.72 21.62 -4.05
C ASN A 158 -8.81 22.01 -5.23
N ALA A 159 -9.16 21.65 -6.46
CA ALA A 159 -8.33 21.85 -7.65
C ALA A 159 -7.81 23.29 -7.82
N LYS A 160 -8.59 24.29 -7.42
CA LYS A 160 -8.21 25.71 -7.49
C LYS A 160 -6.97 26.08 -6.66
N ASN A 161 -6.66 25.29 -5.64
CA ASN A 161 -5.53 25.51 -4.74
C ASN A 161 -4.36 24.56 -5.02
N LEU A 162 -4.43 23.76 -6.08
CA LEU A 162 -3.39 22.81 -6.47
C LEU A 162 -2.77 23.23 -7.81
N ALA A 163 -1.48 22.93 -7.97
CA ALA A 163 -0.81 23.19 -9.24
C ALA A 163 -1.44 22.31 -10.36
N PRO A 164 -1.80 22.88 -11.52
CA PRO A 164 -2.41 22.11 -12.60
C PRO A 164 -1.55 20.91 -13.06
N SER A 165 -0.23 21.07 -13.10
CA SER A 165 0.70 19.98 -13.43
C SER A 165 0.64 18.82 -12.44
N ALA A 166 0.52 19.12 -11.14
CA ALA A 166 0.39 18.08 -10.11
C ALA A 166 -0.94 17.32 -10.23
N LEU A 167 -2.03 17.99 -10.58
CA LEU A 167 -3.32 17.33 -10.84
C LEU A 167 -3.26 16.40 -12.04
N LEU A 168 -2.65 16.85 -13.15
CA LEU A 168 -2.48 16.02 -14.35
C LEU A 168 -1.62 14.79 -14.07
N GLU A 169 -0.54 14.96 -13.30
CA GLU A 169 0.33 13.83 -12.92
C GLU A 169 -0.42 12.82 -12.05
N LEU A 170 -1.17 13.29 -11.03
CA LEU A 170 -1.99 12.44 -10.18
C LEU A 170 -3.07 11.70 -10.99
N GLU A 171 -3.74 12.39 -11.90
CA GLU A 171 -4.75 11.80 -12.76
C GLU A 171 -4.14 10.74 -13.69
N ALA A 172 -3.03 11.06 -14.35
CA ALA A 172 -2.33 10.12 -15.23
C ALA A 172 -1.85 8.86 -14.49
N ARG A 173 -1.38 9.01 -13.24
CA ARG A 173 -0.86 7.91 -12.42
C ARG A 173 -1.95 7.02 -11.83
N TYR A 174 -3.07 7.61 -11.39
CA TYR A 174 -4.05 6.93 -10.55
C TYR A 174 -5.43 6.76 -11.20
N SER A 175 -5.68 7.37 -12.39
CA SER A 175 -6.98 7.26 -13.06
C SER A 175 -7.33 5.79 -13.34
N GLY A 176 -8.56 5.42 -13.00
CA GLY A 176 -9.08 4.07 -13.23
C GLY A 176 -8.55 2.99 -12.27
N THR A 177 -7.69 3.35 -11.30
CA THR A 177 -7.16 2.39 -10.31
C THR A 177 -7.97 2.41 -9.01
N ARG A 178 -7.98 1.30 -8.26
CA ARG A 178 -8.55 1.25 -6.91
C ARG A 178 -7.82 2.21 -5.98
N LEU A 179 -6.47 2.24 -6.05
CA LEU A 179 -5.67 3.19 -5.27
C LEU A 179 -6.06 4.64 -5.59
N GLY A 180 -6.35 4.96 -6.84
CA GLY A 180 -6.88 6.27 -7.24
C GLY A 180 -8.20 6.60 -6.57
N ARG A 181 -9.12 5.64 -6.45
CA ARG A 181 -10.39 5.86 -5.72
C ARG A 181 -10.14 6.18 -4.23
N GLN A 182 -9.19 5.52 -3.60
CA GLN A 182 -8.80 5.82 -2.22
C GLN A 182 -8.10 7.18 -2.11
N GLU A 183 -7.03 7.40 -2.89
CA GLU A 183 -6.13 8.54 -2.75
C GLU A 183 -6.71 9.86 -3.32
N LEU A 184 -7.50 9.79 -4.41
CA LEU A 184 -8.09 10.98 -5.03
C LEU A 184 -9.53 11.26 -4.60
N PHE A 185 -10.33 10.21 -4.38
CA PHE A 185 -11.75 10.36 -4.05
C PHE A 185 -12.08 10.07 -2.59
N GLY A 186 -11.11 9.62 -1.80
CA GLY A 186 -11.31 9.36 -0.37
C GLY A 186 -12.26 8.20 -0.08
N GLU A 187 -12.30 7.18 -0.95
CA GLU A 187 -13.11 5.99 -0.75
C GLU A 187 -12.41 5.01 0.20
N ILE A 188 -13.19 4.33 1.05
CA ILE A 188 -12.71 3.18 1.82
C ILE A 188 -12.81 1.96 0.90
N LEU A 189 -11.67 1.37 0.58
CA LEU A 189 -11.61 0.15 -0.23
C LEU A 189 -11.37 -1.04 0.69
N GLU A 190 -12.19 -2.07 0.54
CA GLU A 190 -12.01 -3.33 1.25
C GLU A 190 -11.17 -4.29 0.40
N ASP A 191 -10.34 -5.11 1.05
CA ASP A 191 -9.66 -6.22 0.40
C ASP A 191 -10.68 -7.25 -0.07
N VAL A 192 -10.42 -7.92 -1.19
CA VAL A 192 -11.29 -8.99 -1.70
C VAL A 192 -11.04 -10.25 -0.89
N GLU A 193 -12.11 -10.89 -0.40
CA GLU A 193 -12.01 -12.15 0.31
C GLU A 193 -11.44 -13.26 -0.62
N GLY A 194 -10.41 -13.96 -0.16
CA GLY A 194 -9.71 -14.97 -0.94
C GLY A 194 -8.55 -14.46 -1.81
N ALA A 195 -8.35 -13.14 -1.92
CA ALA A 195 -7.15 -12.60 -2.57
C ALA A 195 -5.88 -12.97 -1.77
N LEU A 196 -4.81 -13.34 -2.50
CA LEU A 196 -3.56 -13.76 -1.87
C LEU A 196 -2.81 -12.59 -1.20
N TRP A 197 -3.00 -11.37 -1.68
CA TRP A 197 -2.37 -10.18 -1.14
C TRP A 197 -3.41 -9.18 -0.66
N THR A 198 -3.19 -8.62 0.51
CA THR A 198 -4.00 -7.52 1.04
C THR A 198 -3.26 -6.20 0.86
N ARG A 199 -3.99 -5.08 0.76
CA ARG A 199 -3.38 -3.75 0.70
C ARG A 199 -2.44 -3.51 1.90
N GLY A 200 -2.86 -3.94 3.08
CA GLY A 200 -2.05 -3.83 4.29
C GLY A 200 -0.73 -4.61 4.23
N LEU A 201 -0.71 -5.78 3.57
CA LEU A 201 0.50 -6.57 3.39
C LEU A 201 1.48 -5.86 2.46
N ILE A 202 0.99 -5.34 1.32
CA ILE A 202 1.80 -4.60 0.34
C ILE A 202 2.41 -3.35 0.99
N GLU A 203 1.61 -2.56 1.73
CA GLU A 203 2.12 -1.36 2.39
C GLU A 203 3.21 -1.65 3.43
N ARG A 204 3.10 -2.74 4.18
CA ARG A 204 4.15 -3.15 5.13
C ARG A 204 5.43 -3.60 4.43
N SER A 205 5.33 -4.09 3.20
CA SER A 205 6.48 -4.53 2.40
C SER A 205 7.19 -3.38 1.68
N ARG A 206 6.66 -2.16 1.71
CA ARG A 206 7.18 -1.02 0.96
C ARG A 206 8.44 -0.46 1.59
N LEU A 207 9.44 -0.20 0.76
CA LEU A 207 10.69 0.46 1.12
C LEU A 207 10.92 1.70 0.25
N GLN A 208 11.67 2.66 0.75
CA GLN A 208 12.02 3.88 0.01
C GLN A 208 13.08 3.64 -1.06
N THR A 209 14.03 2.77 -0.76
CA THR A 209 15.15 2.45 -1.65
C THR A 209 15.50 0.98 -1.56
N ALA A 210 15.93 0.39 -2.67
CA ALA A 210 16.46 -0.97 -2.69
C ALA A 210 17.88 -0.98 -2.10
N PRO A 211 18.28 -2.07 -1.41
CA PRO A 211 19.69 -2.31 -1.08
C PRO A 211 20.50 -2.63 -2.35
N ALA A 212 21.78 -2.99 -2.17
CA ALA A 212 22.58 -3.52 -3.28
C ALA A 212 21.97 -4.82 -3.80
N LEU A 213 21.57 -4.85 -5.06
CA LEU A 213 20.96 -6.00 -5.69
C LEU A 213 22.02 -6.92 -6.29
N ALA A 214 21.83 -8.22 -6.11
CA ALA A 214 22.68 -9.26 -6.69
C ALA A 214 22.26 -9.62 -8.12
N ARG A 215 20.95 -9.56 -8.41
CA ARG A 215 20.39 -9.82 -9.74
C ARG A 215 19.16 -8.95 -9.99
N ILE A 216 18.99 -8.53 -11.26
CA ILE A 216 17.79 -7.80 -11.75
C ILE A 216 17.28 -8.51 -13.01
N VAL A 217 15.97 -8.73 -13.08
CA VAL A 217 15.32 -9.41 -14.21
C VAL A 217 14.14 -8.57 -14.70
N VAL A 218 14.02 -8.43 -16.02
CA VAL A 218 12.80 -7.92 -16.66
C VAL A 218 11.94 -9.12 -17.02
N SER A 219 10.85 -9.32 -16.33
CA SER A 219 9.93 -10.43 -16.56
C SER A 219 8.75 -10.00 -17.43
N ILE A 220 8.44 -10.79 -18.45
CA ILE A 220 7.41 -10.50 -19.45
C ILE A 220 6.40 -11.63 -19.49
N ASP A 221 5.14 -11.28 -19.32
CA ASP A 221 3.98 -12.14 -19.65
C ASP A 221 3.27 -11.54 -20.87
N PRO A 222 3.50 -12.09 -22.09
CA PRO A 222 3.01 -11.49 -23.31
C PRO A 222 1.55 -11.79 -23.56
N ALA A 223 0.74 -10.78 -23.94
CA ALA A 223 -0.61 -10.99 -24.46
C ALA A 223 -0.59 -11.82 -25.75
N ILE A 224 -1.33 -12.94 -25.77
CA ILE A 224 -1.34 -13.89 -26.90
C ILE A 224 -2.20 -13.39 -28.08
N SER A 225 -3.17 -12.49 -27.85
CA SER A 225 -4.11 -12.00 -28.86
C SER A 225 -3.97 -10.51 -29.15
N VAL A 226 -4.09 -10.13 -30.45
CA VAL A 226 -4.00 -8.73 -30.94
C VAL A 226 -5.39 -8.20 -31.28
N THR A 227 -6.41 -8.49 -30.49
CA THR A 227 -7.76 -7.93 -30.70
C THR A 227 -7.93 -6.63 -29.92
N LYS A 228 -8.94 -5.80 -30.27
CA LYS A 228 -9.24 -4.54 -29.56
C LYS A 228 -9.53 -4.77 -28.06
N ASP A 229 -9.92 -5.95 -27.66
CA ASP A 229 -10.17 -6.42 -26.31
C ASP A 229 -9.01 -7.27 -25.76
N SER A 230 -7.81 -7.23 -26.39
CA SER A 230 -6.65 -7.98 -25.94
C SER A 230 -6.20 -7.56 -24.55
N ASP A 231 -5.69 -8.53 -23.80
CA ASP A 231 -5.08 -8.33 -22.49
C ASP A 231 -3.85 -7.41 -22.56
N GLU A 232 -3.41 -6.89 -21.43
CA GLU A 232 -2.16 -6.13 -21.36
C GLU A 232 -0.99 -7.11 -21.49
N THR A 233 0.16 -6.65 -21.97
CA THR A 233 1.42 -7.37 -21.78
C THR A 233 1.99 -7.00 -20.43
N GLY A 234 2.16 -7.97 -19.54
CA GLY A 234 2.83 -7.81 -18.26
C GLY A 234 4.33 -7.60 -18.46
N ILE A 235 4.88 -6.48 -17.99
CA ILE A 235 6.33 -6.19 -17.98
C ILE A 235 6.67 -5.67 -16.59
N VAL A 236 7.27 -6.52 -15.76
CA VAL A 236 7.62 -6.18 -14.39
C VAL A 236 9.12 -6.37 -14.17
N VAL A 237 9.76 -5.38 -13.56
CA VAL A 237 11.16 -5.47 -13.16
C VAL A 237 11.23 -5.92 -11.72
N VAL A 238 11.94 -7.00 -11.49
CA VAL A 238 12.19 -7.53 -10.14
C VAL A 238 13.68 -7.74 -9.90
N GLY A 239 14.09 -7.59 -8.65
CA GLY A 239 15.47 -7.81 -8.23
C GLY A 239 15.56 -8.71 -7.01
N SER A 240 16.74 -9.24 -6.75
CA SER A 240 17.06 -9.96 -5.51
C SER A 240 18.39 -9.47 -4.91
N ASP A 241 18.49 -9.50 -3.59
CA ASP A 241 19.76 -9.27 -2.89
C ASP A 241 20.49 -10.58 -2.60
N ALA A 242 21.68 -10.48 -2.00
CA ALA A 242 22.49 -11.64 -1.62
C ALA A 242 21.91 -12.43 -0.43
N GLN A 243 20.96 -11.87 0.31
CA GLN A 243 20.28 -12.47 1.45
C GLN A 243 19.03 -13.27 1.03
N GLY A 244 18.63 -13.21 -0.25
CA GLY A 244 17.47 -13.90 -0.79
C GLY A 244 16.16 -13.16 -0.55
N HIS A 245 16.20 -11.84 -0.38
CA HIS A 245 15.01 -10.98 -0.45
C HIS A 245 14.74 -10.58 -1.90
N GLY A 246 13.47 -10.41 -2.23
CA GLY A 246 13.00 -9.96 -3.52
C GLY A 246 12.48 -8.52 -3.48
N TYR A 247 12.62 -7.82 -4.61
CA TYR A 247 12.23 -6.42 -4.74
C TYR A 247 11.47 -6.19 -6.03
N VAL A 248 10.24 -5.68 -5.95
CA VAL A 248 9.54 -5.11 -7.11
C VAL A 248 10.12 -3.73 -7.36
N LEU A 249 10.71 -3.53 -8.53
CA LEU A 249 11.45 -2.32 -8.90
C LEU A 249 10.69 -1.43 -9.88
N GLY A 250 9.82 -2.03 -10.72
CA GLY A 250 9.05 -1.29 -11.71
C GLY A 250 7.94 -2.10 -12.36
N ASP A 251 6.85 -1.44 -12.73
CA ASP A 251 5.75 -1.98 -13.52
C ASP A 251 5.60 -1.13 -14.80
N TYR A 252 5.93 -1.72 -15.94
CA TYR A 252 5.92 -1.11 -17.26
C TYR A 252 4.89 -1.75 -18.20
N SER A 253 3.94 -2.49 -17.62
CA SER A 253 2.90 -3.22 -18.36
C SER A 253 1.93 -2.29 -19.08
N PHE A 254 1.56 -2.63 -20.30
CA PHE A 254 0.63 -1.85 -21.11
C PHE A 254 0.02 -2.65 -22.26
N LYS A 255 -1.00 -2.08 -22.91
CA LYS A 255 -1.58 -2.62 -24.16
C LYS A 255 -0.80 -2.10 -25.36
N GLY A 256 -0.25 -2.98 -26.17
CA GLY A 256 0.53 -2.61 -27.35
C GLY A 256 0.73 -3.76 -28.34
N SER A 257 1.21 -3.45 -29.53
CA SER A 257 1.60 -4.47 -30.51
C SER A 257 2.83 -5.27 -30.03
N PRO A 258 3.11 -6.43 -30.65
CA PRO A 258 4.33 -7.20 -30.36
C PRO A 258 5.62 -6.37 -30.45
N LEU A 259 5.69 -5.47 -31.41
CA LEU A 259 6.85 -4.59 -31.58
C LEU A 259 6.95 -3.54 -30.46
N ASP A 260 5.81 -3.00 -30.00
CA ASP A 260 5.76 -1.98 -28.96
C ASP A 260 6.24 -2.55 -27.63
N TRP A 261 5.68 -3.68 -27.18
CA TRP A 261 6.10 -4.26 -25.89
C TRP A 261 7.54 -4.81 -25.93
N ALA A 262 8.00 -5.36 -27.08
CA ALA A 262 9.37 -5.80 -27.19
C ALA A 262 10.37 -4.63 -27.13
N SER A 263 10.04 -3.52 -27.82
CA SER A 263 10.84 -2.28 -27.75
C SER A 263 10.87 -1.71 -26.35
N LYS A 264 9.74 -1.71 -25.66
CA LYS A 264 9.64 -1.26 -24.27
C LYS A 264 10.47 -2.15 -23.34
N ALA A 265 10.36 -3.47 -23.47
CA ALA A 265 11.11 -4.42 -22.64
C ALA A 265 12.64 -4.26 -22.81
N VAL A 266 13.12 -4.04 -24.04
CA VAL A 266 14.55 -3.77 -24.31
C VAL A 266 14.98 -2.44 -23.71
N SER A 267 14.17 -1.38 -23.83
CA SER A 267 14.45 -0.09 -23.19
C SER A 267 14.53 -0.20 -21.66
N VAL A 268 13.61 -0.92 -21.04
CA VAL A 268 13.58 -1.16 -19.59
C VAL A 268 14.77 -2.02 -19.14
N PHE A 269 15.16 -3.02 -19.94
CA PHE A 269 16.36 -3.83 -19.70
C PHE A 269 17.62 -2.97 -19.61
N ASP A 270 17.78 -1.99 -20.53
CA ASP A 270 18.90 -1.07 -20.53
C ASP A 270 18.87 -0.07 -19.37
N GLU A 271 17.68 0.48 -19.10
CA GLU A 271 17.45 1.43 -18.00
C GLU A 271 17.87 0.84 -16.66
N TRP A 272 17.42 -0.38 -16.37
CA TRP A 272 17.73 -1.08 -15.13
C TRP A 272 19.06 -1.82 -15.13
N LYS A 273 19.77 -1.88 -16.27
CA LYS A 273 20.96 -2.70 -16.44
C LYS A 273 20.71 -4.14 -15.99
N ALA A 274 19.58 -4.68 -16.39
CA ALA A 274 19.12 -5.99 -15.94
C ALA A 274 20.04 -7.11 -16.45
N ASP A 275 20.10 -8.21 -15.73
CA ASP A 275 20.93 -9.38 -16.09
C ASP A 275 20.31 -10.23 -17.18
N SER A 276 18.97 -10.27 -17.25
CA SER A 276 18.25 -11.04 -18.27
C SER A 276 16.81 -10.53 -18.47
N ILE A 277 16.25 -10.86 -19.64
CA ILE A 277 14.82 -10.78 -19.92
C ILE A 277 14.24 -12.18 -19.77
N LEU A 278 13.25 -12.31 -18.91
CA LEU A 278 12.53 -13.56 -18.66
C LEU A 278 11.20 -13.55 -19.42
N VAL A 279 10.92 -14.60 -20.16
CA VAL A 279 9.71 -14.70 -21.00
C VAL A 279 8.98 -16.01 -20.71
N GLU A 280 7.69 -15.95 -20.43
CA GLU A 280 6.87 -17.16 -20.37
C GLU A 280 6.59 -17.67 -21.80
N VAL A 281 7.04 -18.89 -22.09
CA VAL A 281 6.82 -19.54 -23.37
C VAL A 281 5.82 -20.68 -23.19
N ASN A 282 4.53 -20.36 -23.38
CA ASN A 282 3.48 -21.34 -23.56
C ASN A 282 3.32 -21.69 -25.05
N GLN A 283 2.18 -22.23 -25.48
CA GLN A 283 1.94 -22.50 -26.91
C GLN A 283 2.15 -21.23 -27.76
N GLY A 284 3.26 -21.15 -28.51
CA GLY A 284 3.67 -19.98 -29.30
C GLY A 284 4.91 -19.22 -28.83
N GLY A 285 5.59 -19.70 -27.78
CA GLY A 285 6.71 -19.01 -27.13
C GLY A 285 7.93 -18.68 -27.99
N ASP A 286 8.21 -19.44 -29.03
CA ASP A 286 9.27 -19.14 -29.99
C ASP A 286 9.09 -17.77 -30.67
N MET A 287 7.82 -17.31 -30.79
CA MET A 287 7.49 -16.02 -31.38
C MET A 287 7.93 -14.85 -30.50
N VAL A 288 7.74 -14.94 -29.18
CA VAL A 288 8.07 -13.86 -28.25
C VAL A 288 9.57 -13.58 -28.23
N SER A 289 10.36 -14.64 -28.09
CA SER A 289 11.84 -14.54 -28.17
C SER A 289 12.31 -14.07 -29.55
N ALA A 290 11.64 -14.47 -30.62
CA ALA A 290 11.96 -14.01 -31.97
C ALA A 290 11.72 -12.50 -32.14
N VAL A 291 10.59 -11.97 -31.63
CA VAL A 291 10.29 -10.53 -31.67
C VAL A 291 11.32 -9.72 -30.88
N LEU A 292 11.72 -10.17 -29.68
CA LEU A 292 12.77 -9.52 -28.91
C LEU A 292 14.12 -9.51 -29.64
N ARG A 293 14.50 -10.63 -30.29
CA ARG A 293 15.73 -10.74 -31.09
C ARG A 293 15.70 -9.88 -32.37
N GLN A 294 14.51 -9.56 -32.91
CA GLN A 294 14.38 -8.60 -34.01
C GLN A 294 14.72 -7.16 -33.56
N ILE A 295 14.41 -6.79 -32.31
CA ILE A 295 14.79 -5.47 -31.79
C ILE A 295 16.28 -5.40 -31.54
N ARG A 296 16.86 -6.45 -30.91
CA ARG A 296 18.29 -6.51 -30.62
C ARG A 296 18.80 -7.94 -30.56
N LEU A 297 19.80 -8.25 -31.35
CA LEU A 297 20.51 -9.51 -31.29
C LEU A 297 21.37 -9.60 -30.01
N GLY A 298 21.52 -10.80 -29.48
CA GLY A 298 22.40 -11.05 -28.32
C GLY A 298 21.81 -10.67 -26.96
N LEU A 299 20.50 -10.37 -26.88
CA LEU A 299 19.83 -10.19 -25.59
C LEU A 299 19.90 -11.47 -24.76
N PRO A 300 20.18 -11.37 -23.45
CA PRO A 300 20.18 -12.53 -22.54
C PRO A 300 18.72 -12.92 -22.18
N ILE A 301 18.04 -13.57 -23.14
CA ILE A 301 16.65 -14.01 -22.98
C ILE A 301 16.66 -15.39 -22.33
N ARG A 302 15.86 -15.53 -21.27
CA ARG A 302 15.59 -16.80 -20.58
C ARG A 302 14.12 -17.17 -20.78
N GLU A 303 13.91 -18.32 -21.37
CA GLU A 303 12.58 -18.85 -21.65
C GLU A 303 12.16 -19.77 -20.47
N VAL A 304 10.99 -19.52 -19.93
CA VAL A 304 10.39 -20.31 -18.84
C VAL A 304 9.07 -20.90 -19.30
N ARG A 305 8.86 -22.17 -19.02
CA ARG A 305 7.61 -22.88 -19.30
C ARG A 305 6.82 -23.07 -18.01
N ALA A 306 5.57 -22.64 -17.99
CA ALA A 306 4.67 -22.89 -16.88
C ALA A 306 4.22 -24.35 -16.91
N HIS A 307 4.73 -25.16 -15.98
CA HIS A 307 4.32 -26.57 -15.82
C HIS A 307 3.24 -26.76 -14.75
N VAL A 308 2.96 -25.74 -13.95
CA VAL A 308 1.99 -25.79 -12.84
C VAL A 308 0.98 -24.64 -12.93
N GLY A 309 -0.21 -24.85 -12.40
CA GLY A 309 -1.28 -23.85 -12.42
C GLY A 309 -0.90 -22.56 -11.68
N LYS A 310 -1.55 -21.45 -12.03
CA LYS A 310 -1.29 -20.09 -11.55
C LYS A 310 -1.32 -19.98 -10.03
N ARG A 311 -2.30 -20.60 -9.38
CA ARG A 311 -2.40 -20.69 -7.93
C ARG A 311 -1.11 -21.21 -7.28
N LEU A 312 -0.62 -22.37 -7.75
CA LEU A 312 0.59 -23.02 -7.22
C LEU A 312 1.87 -22.19 -7.47
N ARG A 313 1.84 -21.26 -8.43
CA ARG A 313 2.94 -20.33 -8.69
C ARG A 313 2.86 -19.10 -7.79
N ALA A 314 1.67 -18.58 -7.54
CA ALA A 314 1.45 -17.34 -6.81
C ALA A 314 1.50 -17.50 -5.28
N GLU A 315 0.94 -18.59 -4.73
CA GLU A 315 0.90 -18.86 -3.28
C GLU A 315 2.28 -18.79 -2.60
N PRO A 316 3.36 -19.37 -3.16
CA PRO A 316 4.69 -19.26 -2.56
C PRO A 316 5.23 -17.83 -2.52
N VAL A 317 4.94 -17.03 -3.56
CA VAL A 317 5.34 -15.63 -3.61
C VAL A 317 4.56 -14.82 -2.57
N ALA A 318 3.26 -15.08 -2.41
CA ALA A 318 2.44 -14.46 -1.37
C ALA A 318 2.96 -14.80 0.05
N ALA A 319 3.34 -16.06 0.29
CA ALA A 319 3.96 -16.46 1.55
C ALA A 319 5.29 -15.73 1.85
N MET A 320 6.10 -15.42 0.83
CA MET A 320 7.31 -14.62 1.00
C MET A 320 7.01 -13.17 1.38
N TYR A 321 5.90 -12.59 0.89
CA TYR A 321 5.42 -11.28 1.36
C TYR A 321 5.06 -11.32 2.85
N GLU A 322 4.33 -12.35 3.28
CA GLU A 322 3.97 -12.53 4.70
C GLU A 322 5.19 -12.67 5.61
N GLN A 323 6.26 -13.29 5.10
CA GLN A 323 7.53 -13.44 5.79
C GLN A 323 8.38 -12.16 5.78
N GLY A 324 7.95 -11.09 5.11
CA GLY A 324 8.73 -9.86 4.96
C GLY A 324 9.97 -10.03 4.07
N ARG A 325 9.95 -10.98 3.14
CA ARG A 325 11.05 -11.27 2.21
C ARG A 325 10.89 -10.63 0.84
N ILE A 326 9.71 -10.14 0.49
CA ILE A 326 9.48 -9.40 -0.75
C ILE A 326 9.04 -7.97 -0.41
N HIS A 327 9.59 -7.02 -1.17
CA HIS A 327 9.45 -5.59 -0.94
C HIS A 327 9.06 -4.86 -2.22
N HIS A 328 8.30 -3.76 -2.09
CA HIS A 328 8.01 -2.82 -3.16
C HIS A 328 8.89 -1.58 -3.03
N ILE A 329 9.61 -1.22 -4.09
CA ILE A 329 10.40 0.01 -4.14
C ILE A 329 9.59 1.08 -4.87
N GLY A 330 8.73 1.77 -4.13
CA GLY A 330 7.78 2.72 -4.68
C GLY A 330 6.33 2.18 -4.73
N GLU A 331 5.46 2.88 -5.45
CA GLU A 331 4.04 2.55 -5.61
C GLU A 331 3.76 2.10 -7.04
N PHE A 332 3.17 0.93 -7.21
CA PHE A 332 2.81 0.35 -8.51
C PHE A 332 1.29 0.14 -8.58
N ALA A 333 0.53 1.25 -8.69
CA ALA A 333 -0.91 1.28 -8.48
C ALA A 333 -1.69 0.19 -9.23
N LYS A 334 -1.39 -0.04 -10.52
CA LYS A 334 -2.10 -1.03 -11.33
C LYS A 334 -1.74 -2.48 -10.96
N LEU A 335 -0.46 -2.76 -10.72
CA LEU A 335 -0.01 -4.08 -10.25
C LEU A 335 -0.62 -4.39 -8.88
N GLU A 336 -0.53 -3.45 -7.96
CA GLU A 336 -1.05 -3.62 -6.59
C GLU A 336 -2.57 -3.75 -6.56
N ASP A 337 -3.28 -3.11 -7.46
CA ASP A 337 -4.72 -3.28 -7.63
C ASP A 337 -5.06 -4.70 -8.10
N GLN A 338 -4.35 -5.22 -9.10
CA GLN A 338 -4.51 -6.61 -9.52
C GLN A 338 -4.23 -7.57 -8.35
N MET A 339 -3.14 -7.38 -7.62
CA MET A 339 -2.75 -8.22 -6.48
C MET A 339 -3.82 -8.28 -5.38
N THR A 340 -4.49 -7.16 -5.09
CA THR A 340 -5.49 -7.07 -4.01
C THR A 340 -6.90 -7.46 -4.44
N VAL A 341 -7.12 -7.76 -5.71
CA VAL A 341 -8.43 -8.16 -6.26
C VAL A 341 -8.42 -9.61 -6.72
N TRP A 342 -7.32 -10.06 -7.34
CA TRP A 342 -7.23 -11.38 -7.91
C TRP A 342 -7.27 -12.48 -6.85
N THR A 343 -8.10 -13.48 -7.10
CA THR A 343 -8.18 -14.71 -6.30
C THR A 343 -7.67 -15.90 -7.13
N PRO A 344 -7.10 -16.93 -6.49
CA PRO A 344 -6.62 -18.12 -7.21
C PRO A 344 -7.72 -18.92 -7.95
N ASP A 345 -8.98 -18.66 -7.62
CA ASP A 345 -10.14 -19.31 -8.25
C ASP A 345 -10.66 -18.52 -9.47
N ASP A 346 -10.12 -17.32 -9.73
CA ASP A 346 -10.48 -16.54 -10.91
C ASP A 346 -9.97 -17.23 -12.20
N PRO A 347 -10.84 -17.38 -13.22
CA PRO A 347 -10.45 -18.00 -14.48
C PRO A 347 -9.44 -17.15 -15.26
N ASP A 348 -9.52 -15.84 -15.11
CA ASP A 348 -8.66 -14.87 -15.80
C ASP A 348 -7.42 -14.57 -14.96
N SER A 349 -6.29 -14.48 -15.63
CA SER A 349 -5.02 -14.17 -14.99
C SER A 349 -4.63 -12.75 -15.30
N PRO A 350 -4.28 -12.01 -14.27
CA PRO A 350 -3.76 -10.65 -14.45
C PRO A 350 -2.29 -10.71 -14.87
N ASP A 351 -2.00 -10.25 -16.08
CA ASP A 351 -0.68 -10.31 -16.74
C ASP A 351 0.45 -9.70 -15.90
N ARG A 352 0.14 -8.65 -15.11
CA ARG A 352 1.12 -8.01 -14.21
C ARG A 352 1.55 -8.91 -13.06
N ILE A 353 0.59 -9.63 -12.46
CA ILE A 353 0.87 -10.58 -11.38
C ILE A 353 1.68 -11.76 -11.94
N ASP A 354 1.30 -12.29 -13.09
CA ASP A 354 2.01 -13.41 -13.69
C ASP A 354 3.45 -13.05 -14.01
N ALA A 355 3.69 -11.88 -14.61
CA ALA A 355 5.04 -11.38 -14.85
C ALA A 355 5.84 -11.21 -13.55
N MET A 356 5.26 -10.63 -12.49
CA MET A 356 5.91 -10.46 -11.19
C MET A 356 6.24 -11.81 -10.54
N VAL A 357 5.28 -12.71 -10.47
CA VAL A 357 5.41 -14.03 -9.86
C VAL A 357 6.49 -14.85 -10.57
N GLN A 358 6.48 -14.86 -11.88
CA GLN A 358 7.49 -15.53 -12.71
C GLN A 358 8.89 -14.98 -12.45
N GLY A 359 9.04 -13.68 -12.37
CA GLY A 359 10.31 -13.03 -12.05
C GLY A 359 10.87 -13.45 -10.69
N PHE A 360 10.04 -13.52 -9.66
CA PHE A 360 10.47 -13.99 -8.33
C PHE A 360 10.76 -15.48 -8.29
N GLN A 361 10.03 -16.29 -9.05
CA GLN A 361 10.34 -17.71 -9.17
C GLN A 361 11.73 -17.95 -9.78
N ASP A 362 12.15 -17.14 -10.76
CA ASP A 362 13.48 -17.21 -11.36
C ASP A 362 14.57 -16.73 -10.41
N LEU A 363 14.36 -15.61 -9.71
CA LEU A 363 15.35 -15.00 -8.84
C LEU A 363 15.56 -15.76 -7.53
N LEU A 364 14.47 -16.20 -6.91
CA LEU A 364 14.49 -16.77 -5.55
C LEU A 364 14.52 -18.30 -5.55
N GLY A 365 14.36 -18.92 -6.72
CA GLY A 365 14.48 -20.34 -6.98
C GLY A 365 13.29 -21.19 -6.52
N THR A 366 12.95 -22.20 -7.31
CA THR A 366 11.91 -23.18 -6.96
C THR A 366 12.28 -24.05 -5.75
N GLN A 367 13.55 -24.20 -5.44
CA GLN A 367 14.02 -24.98 -4.28
C GLN A 367 13.63 -24.35 -2.93
N ASN A 368 13.70 -23.02 -2.81
CA ASN A 368 13.26 -22.34 -1.58
C ASN A 368 11.75 -22.42 -1.40
N VAL A 369 11.00 -22.38 -2.49
CA VAL A 369 9.56 -22.53 -2.52
C VAL A 369 9.15 -23.96 -2.16
N MET A 370 9.80 -24.96 -2.74
CA MET A 370 9.53 -26.35 -2.45
C MET A 370 9.94 -26.73 -1.00
N ASN A 371 11.04 -26.17 -0.51
CA ASN A 371 11.47 -26.33 0.89
C ASN A 371 10.45 -25.73 1.88
N TYR A 372 9.85 -24.58 1.53
CA TYR A 372 8.77 -24.00 2.34
C TYR A 372 7.54 -24.92 2.38
N PHE A 373 7.06 -25.39 1.21
CA PHE A 373 5.91 -26.31 1.18
C PHE A 373 6.22 -27.61 1.93
N ASN A 374 7.38 -28.18 1.74
CA ASN A 374 7.82 -29.39 2.48
C ASN A 374 7.96 -29.11 3.99
N ALA A 375 8.18 -27.84 4.39
CA ALA A 375 8.25 -27.45 5.79
C ALA A 375 6.87 -27.36 6.46
N ILE A 376 5.80 -27.03 5.73
CA ILE A 376 4.47 -26.76 6.30
C ILE A 376 3.39 -27.77 5.89
N ALA A 377 3.57 -28.51 4.81
CA ALA A 377 2.58 -29.43 4.26
C ALA A 377 3.18 -30.76 3.79
N ASN A 378 2.36 -31.81 3.85
CA ASN A 378 2.60 -33.08 3.19
C ASN A 378 1.73 -33.16 1.93
N PHE A 379 2.33 -33.52 0.80
CA PHE A 379 1.56 -33.68 -0.44
C PHE A 379 0.90 -35.07 -0.49
N CYS A 380 -0.37 -35.10 -0.88
CA CYS A 380 -1.10 -36.36 -1.06
C CYS A 380 -0.53 -37.14 -2.25
N PRO A 381 -0.12 -38.43 -2.09
CA PRO A 381 0.43 -39.19 -3.19
C PRO A 381 -0.61 -39.55 -4.28
N ALA A 382 -1.91 -39.47 -3.96
CA ALA A 382 -2.98 -39.82 -4.90
C ALA A 382 -3.50 -38.62 -5.72
N CYS A 383 -3.57 -37.40 -5.15
CA CYS A 383 -4.13 -36.24 -5.85
C CYS A 383 -3.19 -35.05 -5.89
N ASN A 384 -1.97 -35.17 -5.37
CA ASN A 384 -0.91 -34.18 -5.32
C ASN A 384 -1.30 -32.82 -4.66
N LEU A 385 -2.32 -32.83 -3.79
CA LEU A 385 -2.72 -31.65 -3.06
C LEU A 385 -1.98 -31.52 -1.72
N PRO A 386 -1.59 -30.29 -1.32
CA PRO A 386 -0.97 -30.07 -0.02
C PRO A 386 -1.98 -30.30 1.10
N ASN A 387 -1.52 -30.91 2.18
CA ASN A 387 -2.29 -31.14 3.40
C ASN A 387 -1.45 -30.73 4.61
N PRO A 388 -2.08 -30.26 5.71
CA PRO A 388 -1.35 -29.95 6.93
C PRO A 388 -0.45 -31.11 7.36
N LYS A 389 0.76 -30.85 7.86
CA LYS A 389 1.69 -31.90 8.31
C LYS A 389 1.08 -32.82 9.39
N SER A 390 0.15 -32.32 10.14
CA SER A 390 -0.59 -33.07 11.18
C SER A 390 -1.71 -33.98 10.61
N SER A 391 -2.02 -33.89 9.33
CA SER A 391 -3.11 -34.68 8.74
C SER A 391 -2.62 -36.06 8.29
N PRO A 392 -3.12 -37.16 8.87
CA PRO A 392 -2.75 -38.54 8.46
C PRO A 392 -3.41 -38.94 7.14
N VAL A 393 -4.45 -38.22 6.72
CA VAL A 393 -5.22 -38.51 5.48
C VAL A 393 -5.41 -37.21 4.69
N CYS A 394 -5.52 -37.35 3.38
CA CYS A 394 -5.78 -36.23 2.49
C CYS A 394 -7.21 -35.70 2.71
N LEU A 395 -7.31 -34.40 3.01
CA LEU A 395 -8.57 -33.70 3.27
C LEU A 395 -9.50 -33.68 2.04
N LYS A 396 -8.96 -33.89 0.82
CA LYS A 396 -9.76 -33.89 -0.42
C LYS A 396 -10.18 -35.27 -0.86
N CYS A 397 -9.25 -36.23 -0.93
CA CYS A 397 -9.53 -37.56 -1.50
C CYS A 397 -9.54 -38.71 -0.48
N GLY A 398 -9.27 -38.44 0.79
CA GLY A 398 -9.27 -39.44 1.87
C GLY A 398 -8.07 -40.42 1.85
N SER A 399 -7.15 -40.31 0.89
CA SER A 399 -6.00 -41.22 0.80
C SER A 399 -5.03 -40.99 1.96
N ALA A 400 -4.41 -42.04 2.46
CA ALA A 400 -3.40 -41.94 3.53
C ALA A 400 -2.20 -41.15 3.08
N ILE A 401 -1.72 -40.24 3.93
CA ILE A 401 -0.51 -39.46 3.74
C ILE A 401 0.57 -40.13 4.59
N ILE A 402 1.51 -40.80 3.92
CA ILE A 402 2.65 -41.44 4.58
C ILE A 402 3.67 -40.32 4.90
N THR A 403 3.81 -39.98 6.16
CA THR A 403 4.92 -39.16 6.64
C THR A 403 6.20 -39.99 6.64
N PRO A 404 7.29 -39.61 5.94
CA PRO A 404 8.55 -40.34 6.11
C PRO A 404 8.98 -40.19 7.56
N ALA A 405 9.30 -41.30 8.19
CA ALA A 405 9.87 -41.31 9.54
C ALA A 405 11.16 -40.46 9.52
N VAL A 406 11.19 -39.46 10.38
CA VAL A 406 12.41 -38.68 10.64
C VAL A 406 13.40 -39.64 11.32
N GLY A 407 14.39 -40.08 10.59
CA GLY A 407 15.55 -40.82 11.08
C GLY A 407 16.62 -39.87 11.61
#